data_67d4600266286cae48d57ac1606c1238
#
_entry.id   67d4600266286cae48d57ac1606c1238
#
_cell.length_a   1.000
_cell.length_b   1.000
_cell.length_c   1.000
_cell.angle_alpha   90.00
_cell.angle_beta   90.00
_cell.angle_gamma   90.00
#
_symmetry.space_group_name_H-M   'P 1'
#
loop_
_entity.id
_entity.type
_entity.pdbx_description
1 polymer ?
#
loop_
_entity_poly.entity_id
_entity_poly.type
_entity_poly.pdbx_seq_one_letter_code
_entity_poly.pdbx_strand_id
1 'polypeptide(L)'
;MKRFEFVEQANRKNPLLVIEGARLEFCNFEGREERNQEGRIVNNAGNRKFSVRIEDDALAEQLIADNYKVYIRKPREEGDMPTYYLNVGVSNRFFNPSITRFKSNGSQYEYSWDTVDLIDQEDIIEANLVLQVSPGTNPNTGEPVTRCWLQELQFSVRDSLFANNMAEQEFPQE
;
A
#
# COMPACT_ATOMS: atom_id res chain seq x y z
N MET A 1 3.68 -12.57 4.85
CA MET A 1 3.19 -11.60 5.85
C MET A 1 3.53 -12.10 7.24
N LYS A 2 4.24 -11.31 8.01
CA LYS A 2 4.74 -11.70 9.34
C LYS A 2 3.84 -11.24 10.47
N ARG A 3 3.07 -10.19 10.24
CA ARG A 3 2.14 -9.63 11.23
C ARG A 3 0.97 -8.95 10.54
N PHE A 4 -0.22 -9.15 11.07
CA PHE A 4 -1.43 -8.43 10.69
C PHE A 4 -2.26 -8.26 11.95
N GLU A 5 -2.24 -7.07 12.54
CA GLU A 5 -2.79 -6.85 13.86
C GLU A 5 -3.48 -5.49 13.96
N PHE A 6 -4.67 -5.50 14.55
CA PHE A 6 -5.34 -4.26 14.93
C PHE A 6 -4.86 -3.85 16.33
N VAL A 7 -4.37 -2.62 16.43
CA VAL A 7 -3.83 -2.06 17.67
C VAL A 7 -4.71 -0.92 18.14
N GLU A 8 -5.29 -1.06 19.31
CA GLU A 8 -6.14 -0.05 19.92
C GLU A 8 -5.35 1.23 20.20
N GLN A 9 -5.97 2.38 19.97
CA GLN A 9 -5.38 3.69 20.25
C GLN A 9 -6.05 4.31 21.47
N ALA A 10 -5.22 4.79 22.42
CA ALA A 10 -5.72 5.57 23.53
C ALA A 10 -6.41 6.85 23.03
N ASN A 11 -7.59 7.14 23.52
CA ASN A 11 -8.38 8.33 23.19
C ASN A 11 -8.83 8.43 21.71
N ARG A 12 -8.78 7.34 20.96
CA ARG A 12 -9.31 7.27 19.59
C ARG A 12 -10.26 6.09 19.43
N LYS A 13 -11.33 6.31 18.68
CA LYS A 13 -12.38 5.32 18.48
C LYS A 13 -11.91 4.12 17.63
N ASN A 14 -11.11 4.40 16.59
CA ASN A 14 -10.72 3.39 15.63
C ASN A 14 -9.30 2.88 15.91
N PRO A 15 -9.03 1.57 15.72
CA PRO A 15 -7.70 1.03 15.89
C PRO A 15 -6.78 1.43 14.72
N LEU A 16 -5.48 1.24 14.91
CA LEU A 16 -4.52 1.17 13.82
C LEU A 16 -4.43 -0.25 13.32
N LEU A 17 -4.16 -0.42 12.03
CA LEU A 17 -3.81 -1.71 11.47
C LEU A 17 -2.31 -1.74 11.21
N VAL A 18 -1.61 -2.66 11.85
CA VAL A 18 -0.17 -2.86 11.69
C VAL A 18 0.08 -4.10 10.87
N ILE A 19 0.80 -3.96 9.77
CA ILE A 19 1.14 -5.06 8.86
C ILE A 19 2.64 -5.09 8.68
N GLU A 20 3.26 -6.24 8.93
CA GLU A 20 4.69 -6.45 8.70
C GLU A 20 4.90 -7.54 7.67
N GLY A 21 5.89 -7.37 6.81
CA GLY A 21 6.21 -8.31 5.75
C GLY A 21 5.15 -8.34 4.65
N ALA A 22 4.59 -7.20 4.33
CA ALA A 22 3.56 -7.08 3.30
C ALA A 22 4.15 -7.03 1.90
N ARG A 23 3.40 -7.57 0.95
CA ARG A 23 3.65 -7.42 -0.48
C ARG A 23 2.70 -6.36 -1.03
N LEU A 24 3.27 -5.31 -1.62
CA LEU A 24 2.51 -4.24 -2.24
C LEU A 24 2.32 -4.52 -3.72
N GLU A 25 1.13 -4.25 -4.22
CA GLU A 25 0.78 -4.38 -5.64
C GLU A 25 -0.13 -3.24 -6.07
N PHE A 26 -0.21 -3.01 -7.37
CA PHE A 26 -1.04 -1.97 -7.96
C PHE A 26 -0.74 -0.58 -7.40
N CYS A 27 0.54 -0.28 -7.24
CA CYS A 27 0.98 1.00 -6.70
C CYS A 27 0.68 2.15 -7.65
N ASN A 28 0.04 3.18 -7.10
CA ASN A 28 -0.24 4.43 -7.79
C ASN A 28 -0.03 5.60 -6.83
N PHE A 29 1.21 5.79 -6.42
CA PHE A 29 1.60 6.92 -5.56
C PHE A 29 1.63 8.25 -6.31
N GLU A 30 1.71 8.21 -7.64
CA GLU A 30 1.64 9.38 -8.49
C GLU A 30 0.23 9.96 -8.58
N GLY A 31 -0.79 9.15 -8.33
CA GLY A 31 -2.18 9.58 -8.45
C GLY A 31 -2.65 9.70 -9.88
N ARG A 32 -2.22 8.77 -10.74
CA ARG A 32 -2.64 8.75 -12.15
C ARG A 32 -4.10 8.37 -12.28
N GLU A 33 -4.79 8.99 -13.24
CA GLU A 33 -6.10 8.52 -13.67
C GLU A 33 -5.97 7.11 -14.24
N GLU A 34 -6.84 6.20 -13.81
CA GLU A 34 -6.89 4.84 -14.32
C GLU A 34 -8.26 4.57 -14.95
N ARG A 35 -8.26 3.89 -16.08
CA ARG A 35 -9.47 3.49 -16.80
C ARG A 35 -9.49 1.98 -17.01
N ASN A 36 -10.69 1.39 -16.97
CA ASN A 36 -10.88 -0.01 -17.33
C ASN A 36 -10.88 -0.21 -18.85
N GLN A 37 -11.02 -1.46 -19.31
CA GLN A 37 -11.05 -1.79 -20.72
C GLN A 37 -12.19 -1.13 -21.48
N GLU A 38 -13.27 -0.77 -20.81
CA GLU A 38 -14.44 -0.09 -21.38
C GLU A 38 -14.28 1.44 -21.42
N GLY A 39 -13.13 1.95 -20.96
CA GLY A 39 -12.84 3.38 -20.92
C GLY A 39 -13.44 4.14 -19.74
N ARG A 40 -14.06 3.45 -18.79
CA ARG A 40 -14.59 4.09 -17.58
C ARG A 40 -13.48 4.38 -16.58
N ILE A 41 -13.57 5.55 -15.95
CA ILE A 41 -12.63 5.93 -14.89
C ILE A 41 -12.86 5.03 -13.67
N VAL A 42 -11.80 4.30 -13.26
CA VAL A 42 -11.79 3.48 -12.05
C VAL A 42 -10.92 4.08 -10.95
N ASN A 43 -10.09 5.05 -11.29
CA ASN A 43 -9.34 5.88 -10.36
C ASN A 43 -9.23 7.29 -10.90
N ASN A 44 -9.70 8.27 -10.14
CA ASN A 44 -9.62 9.68 -10.54
C ASN A 44 -8.20 10.21 -10.38
N ALA A 45 -7.83 11.15 -11.27
CA ALA A 45 -6.55 11.84 -11.16
C ALA A 45 -6.39 12.51 -9.79
N GLY A 46 -5.22 12.39 -9.20
CA GLY A 46 -4.91 12.91 -7.86
C GLY A 46 -5.22 11.93 -6.73
N ASN A 47 -5.86 10.82 -7.00
CA ASN A 47 -6.17 9.80 -6.00
C ASN A 47 -5.06 8.76 -5.94
N ARG A 48 -4.23 8.86 -4.89
CA ARG A 48 -3.09 7.97 -4.66
C ARG A 48 -3.50 6.77 -3.84
N LYS A 49 -3.02 5.60 -4.25
CA LYS A 49 -3.37 4.32 -3.61
C LYS A 49 -2.35 3.23 -3.91
N PHE A 50 -2.43 2.16 -3.16
CA PHE A 50 -1.80 0.88 -3.46
C PHE A 50 -2.64 -0.24 -2.85
N SER A 51 -2.27 -1.47 -3.12
CA SER A 51 -2.94 -2.63 -2.53
C SER A 51 -1.95 -3.51 -1.78
N VAL A 52 -2.42 -4.13 -0.72
CA VAL A 52 -1.68 -5.12 0.06
C VAL A 52 -2.26 -6.49 -0.24
N ARG A 53 -1.42 -7.41 -0.71
CA ARG A 53 -1.86 -8.77 -0.96
C ARG A 53 -2.14 -9.50 0.35
N ILE A 54 -3.33 -10.07 0.47
CA ILE A 54 -3.75 -10.88 1.62
C ILE A 54 -3.67 -12.35 1.23
N GLU A 55 -2.68 -13.04 1.77
CA GLU A 55 -2.41 -14.44 1.42
C GLU A 55 -3.27 -15.43 2.20
N ASP A 56 -3.75 -15.04 3.38
CA ASP A 56 -4.65 -15.83 4.21
C ASP A 56 -6.10 -15.59 3.76
N ASP A 57 -6.71 -16.59 3.13
CA ASP A 57 -8.07 -16.50 2.60
C ASP A 57 -9.11 -16.25 3.71
N ALA A 58 -8.95 -16.87 4.88
CA ALA A 58 -9.85 -16.67 6.00
C ALA A 58 -9.80 -15.23 6.50
N LEU A 59 -8.61 -14.65 6.58
CA LEU A 59 -8.42 -13.23 6.93
C LEU A 59 -9.07 -12.32 5.89
N ALA A 60 -8.86 -12.61 4.61
CA ALA A 60 -9.46 -11.82 3.52
C ALA A 60 -10.99 -11.85 3.58
N GLU A 61 -11.58 -13.00 3.81
CA GLU A 61 -13.03 -13.15 3.95
C GLU A 61 -13.57 -12.39 5.18
N GLN A 62 -12.82 -12.39 6.28
CA GLN A 62 -13.19 -11.64 7.47
C GLN A 62 -13.16 -10.13 7.20
N LEU A 63 -12.14 -9.66 6.50
CA LEU A 63 -12.05 -8.24 6.11
C LEU A 63 -13.23 -7.84 5.22
N ILE A 64 -13.62 -8.68 4.28
CA ILE A 64 -14.80 -8.46 3.42
C ILE A 64 -16.07 -8.39 4.27
N ALA A 65 -16.23 -9.33 5.22
CA ALA A 65 -17.38 -9.35 6.12
C ALA A 65 -17.46 -8.09 7.00
N ASP A 66 -16.32 -7.52 7.35
CA ASP A 66 -16.21 -6.28 8.13
C ASP A 66 -16.24 -5.01 7.26
N ASN A 67 -16.61 -5.15 6.00
CA ASN A 67 -16.78 -4.06 5.03
C ASN A 67 -15.50 -3.33 4.62
N TYR A 68 -14.33 -3.94 4.82
CA TYR A 68 -13.08 -3.39 4.29
C TYR A 68 -13.07 -3.45 2.77
N LYS A 69 -12.42 -2.49 2.15
CA LYS A 69 -12.31 -2.43 0.70
C LYS A 69 -11.27 -3.44 0.21
N VAL A 70 -11.73 -4.63 -0.12
CA VAL A 70 -10.91 -5.73 -0.62
C VAL A 70 -11.27 -6.03 -2.07
N TYR A 71 -10.27 -6.00 -2.94
CA TYR A 71 -10.41 -6.39 -4.33
C TYR A 71 -10.12 -7.88 -4.47
N ILE A 72 -11.01 -8.58 -5.18
CA ILE A 72 -10.88 -10.03 -5.44
C ILE A 72 -10.51 -10.18 -6.92
N ARG A 73 -9.32 -10.71 -7.17
CA ARG A 73 -8.92 -11.07 -8.51
C ARG A 73 -9.25 -12.53 -8.77
N LYS A 74 -10.14 -12.75 -9.74
CA LYS A 74 -10.53 -14.10 -10.12
C LYS A 74 -9.37 -14.81 -10.82
N PRO A 75 -9.19 -16.13 -10.59
CA PRO A 75 -8.16 -16.90 -11.28
C PRO A 75 -8.43 -16.94 -12.77
N ARG A 76 -7.35 -16.97 -13.57
CA ARG A 76 -7.44 -17.09 -15.04
C ARG A 76 -7.82 -18.48 -15.47
N GLU A 77 -7.41 -19.50 -14.70
CA GLU A 77 -7.65 -20.90 -14.99
C GLU A 77 -8.63 -21.48 -13.99
N GLU A 78 -9.48 -22.38 -14.46
CA GLU A 78 -10.44 -23.11 -13.65
C GLU A 78 -9.69 -24.00 -12.64
N GLY A 79 -10.06 -23.88 -11.35
CA GLY A 79 -9.43 -24.62 -10.26
C GLY A 79 -8.37 -23.85 -9.48
N ASP A 80 -7.91 -22.70 -9.99
CA ASP A 80 -7.01 -21.82 -9.25
C ASP A 80 -7.77 -21.00 -8.19
N MET A 81 -7.09 -20.67 -7.12
CA MET A 81 -7.67 -19.87 -6.04
C MET A 81 -7.68 -18.39 -6.39
N PRO A 82 -8.70 -17.63 -5.95
CA PRO A 82 -8.71 -16.18 -6.12
C PRO A 82 -7.60 -15.53 -5.28
N THR A 83 -7.21 -14.32 -5.68
CA THR A 83 -6.23 -13.51 -4.96
C THR A 83 -6.93 -12.29 -4.36
N TYR A 84 -6.60 -11.94 -3.14
CA TYR A 84 -7.23 -10.86 -2.40
C TYR A 84 -6.26 -9.71 -2.17
N TYR A 85 -6.77 -8.48 -2.31
CA TYR A 85 -5.98 -7.26 -2.16
C TYR A 85 -6.72 -6.24 -1.31
N LEU A 86 -6.11 -5.84 -0.20
CA LEU A 86 -6.63 -4.75 0.63
C LEU A 86 -6.23 -3.41 0.01
N ASN A 87 -7.20 -2.58 -0.32
CA ASN A 87 -6.94 -1.24 -0.85
C ASN A 87 -6.51 -0.29 0.26
N VAL A 88 -5.45 0.48 0.01
CA VAL A 88 -4.94 1.50 0.92
C VAL A 88 -4.87 2.84 0.19
N GLY A 89 -5.50 3.86 0.76
CA GLY A 89 -5.42 5.23 0.26
C GLY A 89 -4.19 5.94 0.82
N VAL A 90 -3.64 6.85 0.03
CA VAL A 90 -2.50 7.68 0.40
C VAL A 90 -2.90 9.14 0.26
N SER A 91 -2.86 9.90 1.36
CA SER A 91 -3.28 11.29 1.38
C SER A 91 -2.52 12.06 2.47
N ASN A 92 -2.27 13.33 2.22
CA ASN A 92 -1.73 14.24 3.22
C ASN A 92 -2.77 15.21 3.80
N ARG A 93 -4.06 14.94 3.54
CA ARG A 93 -5.14 15.86 3.91
C ARG A 93 -5.27 16.07 5.40
N PHE A 94 -5.12 15.02 6.20
CA PHE A 94 -5.28 15.06 7.66
C PHE A 94 -3.97 14.94 8.41
N PHE A 95 -2.99 14.26 7.82
CA PHE A 95 -1.65 14.08 8.36
C PHE A 95 -0.70 13.73 7.21
N ASN A 96 0.59 13.98 7.39
CA ASN A 96 1.60 13.57 6.43
C ASN A 96 2.01 12.13 6.72
N PRO A 97 1.82 11.19 5.76
CA PRO A 97 2.33 9.85 5.97
C PRO A 97 3.85 9.83 6.03
N SER A 98 4.39 9.05 6.95
CA SER A 98 5.83 8.83 7.08
C SER A 98 6.24 7.68 6.17
N ILE A 99 7.11 7.93 5.20
CA ILE A 99 7.50 6.94 4.20
C ILE A 99 9.02 6.88 4.09
N THR A 100 9.59 5.71 4.34
CA THR A 100 11.05 5.49 4.34
C THR A 100 11.41 4.28 3.49
N ARG A 101 12.37 4.48 2.60
CA ARG A 101 12.97 3.40 1.80
C ARG A 101 14.27 2.96 2.43
N PHE A 102 14.48 1.64 2.51
CA PHE A 102 15.71 1.02 3.00
C PHE A 102 16.38 0.24 1.88
N LYS A 103 17.67 0.44 1.71
CA LYS A 103 18.51 -0.36 0.81
C LYS A 103 19.33 -1.39 1.60
N SER A 104 19.80 -2.42 0.92
CA SER A 104 20.60 -3.49 1.56
C SER A 104 21.89 -3.00 2.20
N ASN A 105 22.45 -1.89 1.70
CA ASN A 105 23.65 -1.27 2.28
C ASN A 105 23.38 -0.47 3.57
N GLY A 106 22.13 -0.46 4.06
CA GLY A 106 21.71 0.28 5.23
C GLY A 106 21.34 1.74 4.98
N SER A 107 21.44 2.24 3.75
CA SER A 107 21.04 3.61 3.44
C SER A 107 19.52 3.75 3.52
N GLN A 108 19.08 4.92 3.98
CA GLN A 108 17.66 5.26 4.15
C GLN A 108 17.35 6.52 3.35
N TYR A 109 16.15 6.59 2.82
CA TYR A 109 15.62 7.79 2.18
C TYR A 109 14.20 8.04 2.68
N GLU A 110 13.95 9.23 3.23
CA GLU A 110 12.62 9.66 3.64
C GLU A 110 11.97 10.45 2.51
N TYR A 111 10.77 10.02 2.12
CA TYR A 111 9.99 10.72 1.12
C TYR A 111 9.21 11.86 1.77
N SER A 112 9.20 13.01 1.09
CA SER A 112 8.25 14.09 1.38
C SER A 112 7.02 13.93 0.48
N TRP A 113 5.99 14.73 0.74
CA TRP A 113 4.82 14.71 -0.14
C TRP A 113 5.17 15.10 -1.58
N ASP A 114 6.19 15.94 -1.76
CA ASP A 114 6.66 16.36 -3.09
C ASP A 114 7.40 15.27 -3.85
N THR A 115 7.89 14.24 -3.15
CA THR A 115 8.67 13.14 -3.75
C THR A 115 7.95 11.80 -3.73
N VAL A 116 6.75 11.73 -3.17
CA VAL A 116 5.98 10.48 -3.02
C VAL A 116 5.72 9.81 -4.37
N ASP A 117 5.62 10.57 -5.44
CA ASP A 117 5.40 10.05 -6.80
C ASP A 117 6.51 9.10 -7.26
N LEU A 118 7.72 9.30 -6.75
CA LEU A 118 8.90 8.51 -7.14
C LEU A 118 8.83 7.07 -6.65
N ILE A 119 7.96 6.77 -5.69
CA ILE A 119 7.80 5.41 -5.15
C ILE A 119 7.34 4.42 -6.23
N ASP A 120 6.56 4.88 -7.20
CA ASP A 120 6.08 4.03 -8.30
C ASP A 120 7.20 3.48 -9.19
N GLN A 121 8.39 4.09 -9.14
CA GLN A 121 9.57 3.66 -9.88
C GLN A 121 10.42 2.64 -9.13
N GLU A 122 10.10 2.37 -7.87
CA GLU A 122 10.86 1.47 -7.02
C GLU A 122 10.40 0.02 -7.17
N ASP A 123 11.34 -0.91 -7.10
CA ASP A 123 11.06 -2.34 -7.06
C ASP A 123 11.01 -2.78 -5.59
N ILE A 124 9.81 -2.73 -5.03
CA ILE A 124 9.57 -3.00 -3.61
C ILE A 124 9.57 -4.50 -3.35
N ILE A 125 10.43 -4.96 -2.44
CA ILE A 125 10.51 -6.36 -2.03
C ILE A 125 9.53 -6.66 -0.91
N GLU A 126 9.58 -5.87 0.16
CA GLU A 126 8.80 -6.08 1.37
C GLU A 126 8.50 -4.75 2.04
N ALA A 127 7.35 -4.66 2.68
CA ALA A 127 6.91 -3.44 3.33
C ALA A 127 6.33 -3.70 4.73
N ASN A 128 6.56 -2.75 5.61
CA ASN A 128 5.90 -2.66 6.91
C ASN A 128 5.00 -1.42 6.91
N LEU A 129 3.79 -1.58 7.39
CA LEU A 129 2.74 -0.57 7.27
C LEU A 129 2.06 -0.30 8.60
N VAL A 130 1.75 0.96 8.83
CA VAL A 130 0.76 1.38 9.82
C VAL A 130 -0.36 2.10 9.09
N LEU A 131 -1.59 1.63 9.25
CA LEU A 131 -2.75 2.15 8.55
C LEU A 131 -3.77 2.70 9.54
N GLN A 132 -4.33 3.86 9.21
CA GLN A 132 -5.52 4.38 9.89
C GLN A 132 -6.75 3.69 9.32
N VAL A 133 -7.62 3.21 10.21
CA VAL A 133 -8.89 2.56 9.84
C VAL A 133 -10.01 3.60 9.94
N SER A 134 -10.76 3.76 8.86
CA SER A 134 -11.80 4.79 8.76
C SER A 134 -13.12 4.18 8.29
N PRO A 135 -14.01 3.78 9.20
CA PRO A 135 -15.35 3.35 8.85
C PRO A 135 -16.17 4.51 8.29
N GLY A 136 -16.95 4.25 7.28
CA GLY A 136 -17.81 5.24 6.65
C GLY A 136 -18.85 4.59 5.76
N THR A 137 -19.40 5.38 4.84
CA THR A 137 -20.39 4.90 3.86
C THR A 137 -19.94 5.25 2.45
N ASN A 138 -20.28 4.37 1.51
CA ASN A 138 -20.07 4.65 0.10
C ASN A 138 -21.11 5.69 -0.34
N PRO A 139 -20.69 6.88 -0.83
CA PRO A 139 -21.63 7.94 -1.20
C PRO A 139 -22.53 7.58 -2.38
N ASN A 140 -22.12 6.62 -3.21
CA ASN A 140 -22.89 6.20 -4.38
C ASN A 140 -23.97 5.16 -4.05
N THR A 141 -23.70 4.27 -3.09
CA THR A 141 -24.60 3.15 -2.74
C THR A 141 -25.24 3.27 -1.36
N GLY A 142 -24.70 4.11 -0.48
CA GLY A 142 -25.12 4.22 0.93
C GLY A 142 -24.73 3.04 1.79
N GLU A 143 -24.01 2.07 1.24
CA GLU A 143 -23.54 0.90 1.98
C GLU A 143 -22.33 1.21 2.84
N PRO A 144 -22.15 0.50 3.98
CA PRO A 144 -20.96 0.70 4.82
C PRO A 144 -19.69 0.27 4.09
N VAL A 145 -18.64 1.07 4.22
CA VAL A 145 -17.31 0.76 3.72
C VAL A 145 -16.28 1.23 4.73
N THR A 146 -15.31 0.36 5.05
CA THR A 146 -14.19 0.69 5.91
C THR A 146 -12.95 0.88 5.05
N ARG A 147 -12.37 2.07 5.12
CA ARG A 147 -11.18 2.43 4.34
C ARG A 147 -9.94 2.41 5.22
N CYS A 148 -8.82 2.10 4.61
CA CYS A 148 -7.50 2.17 5.24
C CYS A 148 -6.70 3.30 4.60
N TRP A 149 -6.06 4.13 5.44
CA TRP A 149 -5.22 5.23 5.01
C TRP A 149 -3.81 5.06 5.52
N LEU A 150 -2.84 5.29 4.66
CA LEU A 150 -1.44 5.12 5.02
C LEU A 150 -1.01 6.16 6.07
N GLN A 151 -0.52 5.70 7.20
CA GLN A 151 0.12 6.52 8.22
C GLN A 151 1.63 6.40 8.16
N GLU A 152 2.15 5.19 8.04
CA GLU A 152 3.58 4.91 7.99
C GLU A 152 3.88 3.77 7.03
N LEU A 153 4.88 3.93 6.21
CA LEU A 153 5.39 2.92 5.29
C LEU A 153 6.90 2.86 5.40
N GLN A 154 7.41 1.67 5.67
CA GLN A 154 8.83 1.35 5.56
C GLN A 154 8.97 0.22 4.55
N PHE A 155 9.79 0.40 3.54
CA PHE A 155 9.94 -0.63 2.52
C PHE A 155 11.40 -0.83 2.11
N SER A 156 11.71 -2.07 1.75
CA SER A 156 12.98 -2.45 1.15
C SER A 156 12.82 -2.61 -0.35
N VAL A 157 13.88 -2.29 -1.08
CA VAL A 157 13.89 -2.35 -2.54
C VAL A 157 14.93 -3.34 -3.02
N ARG A 158 14.70 -3.87 -4.22
CA ARG A 158 15.65 -4.75 -4.89
C ARG A 158 16.81 -3.92 -5.40
N ASP A 159 18.02 -4.29 -5.02
CA ASP A 159 19.24 -3.68 -5.54
C ASP A 159 19.49 -4.17 -6.96
N SER A 160 19.74 -3.22 -7.88
CA SER A 160 20.27 -3.56 -9.19
C SER A 160 21.72 -4.00 -9.07
N LEU A 161 22.10 -5.08 -9.74
CA LEU A 161 23.49 -5.54 -9.80
C LEU A 161 24.43 -4.45 -10.36
N PHE A 162 23.91 -3.58 -11.19
CA PHE A 162 24.69 -2.49 -11.79
C PHE A 162 24.70 -1.22 -10.94
N ALA A 163 23.62 -0.95 -10.20
CA ALA A 163 23.49 0.26 -9.40
C ALA A 163 24.52 0.34 -8.28
N ASN A 164 24.83 -0.78 -7.61
CA ASN A 164 25.83 -0.80 -6.56
C ASN A 164 27.22 -0.51 -7.09
N ASN A 165 27.59 -1.08 -8.24
CA ASN A 165 28.90 -0.84 -8.86
C ASN A 165 29.04 0.61 -9.33
N MET A 166 27.98 1.19 -9.87
CA MET A 166 27.98 2.59 -10.31
C MET A 166 28.04 3.56 -9.12
N ALA A 167 27.34 3.27 -8.04
CA ALA A 167 27.35 4.11 -6.85
C ALA A 167 28.72 4.11 -6.17
N GLU A 168 29.43 2.99 -6.15
CA GLU A 168 30.79 2.89 -5.62
C GLU A 168 31.81 3.63 -6.47
N GLN A 169 31.57 3.73 -7.78
CA GLN A 169 32.47 4.40 -8.73
C GLN A 169 32.23 5.90 -8.81
N GLU A 170 30.96 6.33 -8.79
CA GLU A 170 30.58 7.74 -8.97
C GLU A 170 30.65 8.54 -7.68
N PHE A 171 30.43 7.89 -6.55
CA PHE A 171 30.44 8.51 -5.24
C PHE A 171 31.40 7.76 -4.32
N PRO A 172 32.74 7.94 -4.53
CA PRO A 172 33.68 7.41 -3.55
C PRO A 172 33.31 8.02 -2.20
N GLN A 173 33.13 7.17 -1.23
CA GLN A 173 32.68 7.60 0.08
C GLN A 173 33.64 8.61 0.69
N GLU A 174 33.07 9.71 1.07
CA GLU A 174 33.77 10.71 1.86
C GLU A 174 34.20 10.15 3.21
#